data_d47358b93b282bae1fbfe15b5ab10ca5
#
_entry.id   d47358b93b282bae1fbfe15b5ab10ca5
#
_cell.length_a   1.000
_cell.length_b   1.000
_cell.length_c   1.000
_cell.angle_alpha   90.00
_cell.angle_beta   90.00
_cell.angle_gamma   90.00
#
_symmetry.space_group_name_H-M   'P 1'
#
loop_
_entity.id
_entity.type
_entity.pdbx_description
1 polymer ?
#
loop_
_entity_poly.entity_id
_entity_poly.type
_entity_poly.pdbx_seq_one_letter_code
_entity_poly.pdbx_strand_id
1 'polypeptide(L)'
;MSLALSTLLYEWRRYMAAVMALALSGLLVLAMTGVFIGIGKGFTATIERSSADIIIMQPGATSLMGGPSGVPRRFIPLAYRIPEVIEVQPLDGAGGSFQSVKNVDPTMSQAERARQGAPKQEFVQASIIDTTPGAVTIPTDYSQDLVDALRQPYTVAIDETAVTKLGVKLGDKALYNGQTVTVVGITRGYPNMMQASIVMSRDTLRMLGQADTGPRVGPLMIKLRDPTQAVRVAAQLNTLGDGQWKAWTRQELADANAGAMFEEGILVIIIGGCVVLGTIIGVAITWQTLRGAIMANIKEFASLRALGVGMGSLNRIVMELSFWVGLVGVAAAIGLTLLVQMLAMANAVIIALPPVLLIIVGGGLVVIAMLSGLLSLGILKNSQPADLLR
;
A
#
# COMPACT_ATOMS: atom_id res chain seq x y z
N MET A 1 27.74 20.17 24.80
CA MET A 1 27.08 20.45 23.52
C MET A 1 28.16 20.49 22.45
N SER A 2 27.98 19.82 21.32
CA SER A 2 28.99 19.92 20.24
C SER A 2 28.88 21.26 19.55
N LEU A 3 30.02 21.74 19.05
CA LEU A 3 30.14 23.04 18.37
C LEU A 3 29.20 23.08 17.14
N ALA A 4 29.04 21.96 16.46
CA ALA A 4 28.16 21.83 15.30
C ALA A 4 26.68 22.02 15.68
N LEU A 5 26.23 21.46 16.81
CA LEU A 5 24.82 21.58 17.25
C LEU A 5 24.52 23.03 17.68
N SER A 6 25.44 23.71 18.38
CA SER A 6 25.25 25.12 18.78
C SER A 6 25.20 26.03 17.55
N THR A 7 26.04 25.80 16.53
CA THR A 7 26.01 26.53 15.26
C THR A 7 24.70 26.32 14.51
N LEU A 8 24.20 25.09 14.47
CA LEU A 8 22.92 24.78 13.84
C LEU A 8 21.74 25.50 14.50
N LEU A 9 21.72 25.53 15.84
CA LEU A 9 20.65 26.19 16.59
C LEU A 9 20.71 27.72 16.47
N TYR A 10 21.91 28.30 16.42
CA TYR A 10 22.09 29.75 16.32
C TYR A 10 21.84 30.27 14.90
N GLU A 11 22.31 29.55 13.87
CA GLU A 11 22.16 29.92 12.45
C GLU A 11 21.08 29.12 11.73
N TRP A 12 20.04 28.65 12.42
CA TRP A 12 19.00 27.74 11.90
C TRP A 12 18.40 28.19 10.56
N ARG A 13 18.25 29.50 10.34
CA ARG A 13 17.72 30.07 9.10
C ARG A 13 18.55 29.72 7.86
N ARG A 14 19.87 29.56 8.01
CA ARG A 14 20.75 29.18 6.89
C ARG A 14 20.59 27.70 6.51
N TYR A 15 20.39 26.83 7.50
CA TYR A 15 20.28 25.40 7.27
C TYR A 15 18.85 24.96 6.98
N MET A 16 17.88 25.83 7.22
CA MET A 16 16.45 25.54 6.99
C MET A 16 16.17 25.09 5.56
N ALA A 17 16.82 25.71 4.55
CA ALA A 17 16.63 25.31 3.16
C ALA A 17 17.12 23.87 2.89
N ALA A 18 18.23 23.43 3.51
CA ALA A 18 18.72 22.05 3.41
C ALA A 18 17.78 21.08 4.13
N VAL A 19 17.31 21.44 5.33
CA VAL A 19 16.34 20.64 6.09
C VAL A 19 15.03 20.49 5.31
N MET A 20 14.52 21.58 4.75
CA MET A 20 13.29 21.56 3.92
C MET A 20 13.46 20.71 2.66
N ALA A 21 14.61 20.82 1.99
CA ALA A 21 14.92 20.00 0.82
C ALA A 21 14.95 18.50 1.15
N LEU A 22 15.62 18.13 2.24
CA LEU A 22 15.66 16.75 2.73
C LEU A 22 14.28 16.28 3.19
N ALA A 23 13.51 17.14 3.86
CA ALA A 23 12.16 16.82 4.31
C ALA A 23 11.22 16.56 3.14
N LEU A 24 11.23 17.41 2.10
CA LEU A 24 10.39 17.23 0.92
C LEU A 24 10.83 16.03 0.06
N SER A 25 12.15 15.85 -0.12
CA SER A 25 12.69 14.67 -0.80
C SER A 25 12.31 13.38 -0.06
N GLY A 26 12.49 13.36 1.26
CA GLY A 26 12.11 12.24 2.09
C GLY A 26 10.61 11.97 2.09
N LEU A 27 9.79 13.02 2.16
CA LEU A 27 8.33 12.90 2.01
C LEU A 27 7.97 12.23 0.68
N LEU A 28 8.55 12.68 -0.43
CA LEU A 28 8.25 12.14 -1.76
C LEU A 28 8.65 10.65 -1.85
N VAL A 29 9.84 10.31 -1.37
CA VAL A 29 10.32 8.92 -1.36
C VAL A 29 9.44 8.04 -0.47
N LEU A 30 9.18 8.47 0.78
CA LEU A 30 8.36 7.70 1.74
C LEU A 30 6.92 7.57 1.27
N ALA A 31 6.30 8.66 0.78
CA ALA A 31 4.92 8.64 0.33
C ALA A 31 4.74 7.75 -0.91
N MET A 32 5.60 7.89 -1.94
CA MET A 32 5.50 7.08 -3.15
C MET A 32 5.76 5.61 -2.88
N THR A 33 6.81 5.28 -2.12
CA THR A 33 7.08 3.90 -1.73
C THR A 33 5.98 3.35 -0.81
N GLY A 34 5.46 4.17 0.11
CA GLY A 34 4.36 3.80 0.99
C GLY A 34 3.04 3.52 0.25
N VAL A 35 2.71 4.31 -0.77
CA VAL A 35 1.57 4.05 -1.68
C VAL A 35 1.77 2.74 -2.42
N PHE A 36 2.97 2.51 -2.98
CA PHE A 36 3.28 1.27 -3.69
C PHE A 36 3.10 0.02 -2.80
N ILE A 37 3.64 0.05 -1.58
CA ILE A 37 3.46 -1.04 -0.61
C ILE A 37 1.99 -1.17 -0.21
N GLY A 38 1.26 -0.05 -0.07
CA GLY A 38 -0.17 -0.04 0.24
C GLY A 38 -1.00 -0.72 -0.85
N ILE A 39 -0.73 -0.42 -2.12
CA ILE A 39 -1.35 -1.08 -3.28
C ILE A 39 -1.04 -2.58 -3.24
N GLY A 40 0.23 -2.95 -3.06
CA GLY A 40 0.66 -4.35 -2.97
C GLY A 40 -0.09 -5.13 -1.91
N LYS A 41 -0.18 -4.59 -0.69
CA LYS A 41 -0.97 -5.20 0.40
C LYS A 41 -2.45 -5.36 0.07
N GLY A 42 -3.02 -4.44 -0.72
CA GLY A 42 -4.41 -4.57 -1.18
C GLY A 42 -4.61 -5.78 -2.08
N PHE A 43 -3.70 -6.03 -2.98
CA PHE A 43 -3.77 -7.18 -3.90
C PHE A 43 -3.49 -8.51 -3.20
N THR A 44 -2.58 -8.56 -2.23
CA THR A 44 -2.24 -9.79 -1.51
C THR A 44 -3.19 -10.11 -0.36
N ALA A 45 -3.90 -9.12 0.19
CA ALA A 45 -4.73 -9.29 1.38
C ALA A 45 -5.76 -10.43 1.26
N THR A 46 -6.40 -10.57 0.09
CA THR A 46 -7.38 -11.62 -0.16
C THR A 46 -6.73 -13.01 -0.15
N ILE A 47 -5.48 -13.12 -0.60
CA ILE A 47 -4.71 -14.36 -0.60
C ILE A 47 -4.22 -14.68 0.82
N GLU A 48 -3.54 -13.72 1.46
CA GLU A 48 -2.92 -13.89 2.78
C GLU A 48 -3.94 -14.22 3.89
N ARG A 49 -5.13 -13.63 3.80
CA ARG A 49 -6.22 -13.83 4.77
C ARG A 49 -7.19 -14.93 4.37
N SER A 50 -6.93 -15.62 3.27
CA SER A 50 -7.73 -16.77 2.84
C SER A 50 -7.68 -17.90 3.87
N SER A 51 -8.83 -18.54 4.11
CA SER A 51 -8.91 -19.79 4.88
C SER A 51 -8.47 -21.00 4.06
N ALA A 52 -8.18 -20.84 2.77
CA ALA A 52 -7.70 -21.91 1.91
C ALA A 52 -6.21 -22.19 2.16
N ASP A 53 -5.85 -23.47 2.16
CA ASP A 53 -4.46 -23.92 2.20
C ASP A 53 -3.85 -23.97 0.80
N ILE A 54 -4.68 -24.28 -0.21
CA ILE A 54 -4.31 -24.34 -1.62
C ILE A 54 -5.37 -23.61 -2.44
N ILE A 55 -4.91 -22.92 -3.49
CA ILE A 55 -5.75 -22.19 -4.43
C ILE A 55 -5.44 -22.70 -5.84
N ILE A 56 -6.47 -23.18 -6.55
CA ILE A 56 -6.32 -23.60 -7.94
C ILE A 56 -6.84 -22.50 -8.86
N MET A 57 -6.01 -22.11 -9.81
CA MET A 57 -6.33 -21.11 -10.83
C MET A 57 -5.98 -21.58 -12.24
N GLN A 58 -6.39 -20.82 -13.23
CA GLN A 58 -5.95 -20.99 -14.61
C GLN A 58 -4.42 -20.89 -14.70
N PRO A 59 -3.75 -21.68 -15.56
CA PRO A 59 -2.31 -21.54 -15.79
C PRO A 59 -1.91 -20.12 -16.16
N GLY A 60 -0.85 -19.62 -15.55
CA GLY A 60 -0.38 -18.24 -15.75
C GLY A 60 -1.08 -17.16 -14.93
N ALA A 61 -2.20 -17.50 -14.25
CA ALA A 61 -2.84 -16.56 -13.33
C ALA A 61 -2.06 -16.48 -11.99
N THR A 62 -1.76 -15.26 -11.55
CA THR A 62 -1.06 -14.98 -10.29
C THR A 62 -1.87 -14.08 -9.36
N SER A 63 -3.07 -13.65 -9.78
CA SER A 63 -3.95 -12.78 -9.00
C SER A 63 -5.35 -13.37 -8.90
N LEU A 64 -5.99 -13.23 -7.73
CA LEU A 64 -7.39 -13.60 -7.53
C LEU A 64 -8.35 -12.57 -8.15
N MET A 65 -7.90 -11.35 -8.34
CA MET A 65 -8.68 -10.23 -8.85
C MET A 65 -8.03 -9.66 -10.11
N GLY A 66 -8.84 -9.39 -11.13
CA GLY A 66 -8.37 -8.63 -12.30
C GLY A 66 -7.80 -9.44 -13.45
N GLY A 67 -8.10 -10.72 -13.55
CA GLY A 67 -7.66 -11.55 -14.68
C GLY A 67 -8.49 -12.82 -14.87
N PRO A 68 -8.26 -13.57 -15.93
CA PRO A 68 -8.90 -14.87 -16.14
C PRO A 68 -8.34 -15.90 -15.16
N SER A 69 -8.78 -15.82 -13.90
CA SER A 69 -8.36 -16.72 -12.82
C SER A 69 -9.23 -17.97 -12.70
N GLY A 70 -10.41 -17.95 -13.34
CA GLY A 70 -11.41 -19.00 -13.23
C GLY A 70 -11.05 -20.31 -13.94
N VAL A 71 -11.54 -21.40 -13.40
CA VAL A 71 -11.28 -22.78 -13.86
C VAL A 71 -12.55 -23.49 -14.25
N PRO A 72 -12.51 -24.54 -15.11
CA PRO A 72 -13.65 -25.36 -15.41
C PRO A 72 -14.25 -26.03 -14.16
N ARG A 73 -15.57 -25.94 -13.99
CA ARG A 73 -16.32 -26.53 -12.85
C ARG A 73 -16.05 -28.04 -12.67
N ARG A 74 -15.77 -28.76 -13.78
CA ARG A 74 -15.41 -30.17 -13.76
C ARG A 74 -14.16 -30.51 -12.93
N PHE A 75 -13.36 -29.52 -12.54
CA PHE A 75 -12.17 -29.75 -11.74
C PHE A 75 -12.46 -29.92 -10.25
N ILE A 76 -13.62 -29.46 -9.78
CA ILE A 76 -14.03 -29.62 -8.37
C ILE A 76 -14.01 -31.09 -7.94
N PRO A 77 -14.68 -32.03 -8.64
CA PRO A 77 -14.64 -33.45 -8.23
C PRO A 77 -13.28 -34.10 -8.40
N LEU A 78 -12.42 -33.57 -9.29
CA LEU A 78 -11.06 -34.09 -9.45
C LEU A 78 -10.16 -33.74 -8.24
N ALA A 79 -10.34 -32.57 -7.63
CA ALA A 79 -9.58 -32.18 -6.44
C ALA A 79 -9.90 -33.11 -5.25
N TYR A 80 -11.14 -33.59 -5.13
CA TYR A 80 -11.52 -34.54 -4.08
C TYR A 80 -10.96 -35.97 -4.26
N ARG A 81 -10.22 -36.25 -5.35
CA ARG A 81 -9.50 -37.53 -5.46
C ARG A 81 -8.32 -37.66 -4.50
N ILE A 82 -7.88 -36.55 -3.95
CA ILE A 82 -6.81 -36.51 -2.97
C ILE A 82 -7.44 -36.60 -1.58
N PRO A 83 -7.14 -37.64 -0.78
CA PRO A 83 -7.81 -37.88 0.51
C PRO A 83 -7.62 -36.78 1.56
N GLU A 84 -6.56 -35.99 1.44
CA GLU A 84 -6.23 -34.87 2.32
C GLU A 84 -7.15 -33.66 2.10
N VAL A 85 -7.82 -33.57 0.96
CA VAL A 85 -8.75 -32.48 0.60
C VAL A 85 -10.08 -32.71 1.31
N ILE A 86 -10.49 -31.80 2.17
CA ILE A 86 -11.75 -31.88 2.94
C ILE A 86 -12.84 -30.97 2.37
N GLU A 87 -12.45 -29.85 1.75
CA GLU A 87 -13.41 -28.91 1.16
C GLU A 87 -12.82 -28.25 -0.08
N VAL A 88 -13.65 -28.10 -1.13
CA VAL A 88 -13.32 -27.37 -2.36
C VAL A 88 -14.50 -26.47 -2.70
N GLN A 89 -14.29 -25.17 -2.67
CA GLN A 89 -15.30 -24.17 -3.02
C GLN A 89 -14.73 -23.14 -4.00
N PRO A 90 -15.51 -22.72 -5.01
CA PRO A 90 -15.07 -21.63 -5.87
C PRO A 90 -15.19 -20.28 -5.13
N LEU A 91 -14.20 -19.43 -5.28
CA LEU A 91 -14.28 -18.02 -4.92
C LEU A 91 -14.81 -17.27 -6.14
N ASP A 92 -16.12 -17.16 -6.23
CA ASP A 92 -16.76 -16.46 -7.33
C ASP A 92 -16.66 -14.94 -7.12
N GLY A 93 -16.65 -14.20 -8.23
CA GLY A 93 -16.68 -12.76 -8.25
C GLY A 93 -17.79 -12.26 -9.15
N ALA A 94 -18.42 -11.16 -8.81
CA ALA A 94 -19.45 -10.53 -9.62
C ALA A 94 -19.18 -9.02 -9.72
N GLY A 95 -19.17 -8.50 -10.95
CA GLY A 95 -19.12 -7.06 -11.19
C GLY A 95 -20.52 -6.48 -11.31
N GLY A 96 -20.72 -5.27 -10.79
CA GLY A 96 -22.01 -4.63 -10.89
C GLY A 96 -22.01 -3.14 -10.60
N SER A 97 -23.09 -2.48 -10.99
CA SER A 97 -23.34 -1.08 -10.65
C SER A 97 -23.90 -1.00 -9.24
N PHE A 98 -23.29 -0.19 -8.40
CA PHE A 98 -23.74 0.08 -7.04
C PHE A 98 -24.11 1.56 -6.93
N GLN A 99 -25.34 1.82 -6.48
CA GLN A 99 -25.87 3.16 -6.34
C GLN A 99 -26.36 3.38 -4.90
N SER A 100 -25.90 4.46 -4.25
CA SER A 100 -26.39 4.83 -2.95
C SER A 100 -27.85 5.29 -3.04
N VAL A 101 -28.71 4.72 -2.21
CA VAL A 101 -30.10 5.21 -2.04
C VAL A 101 -30.10 6.15 -0.85
N LYS A 102 -30.30 7.44 -1.12
CA LYS A 102 -30.50 8.40 -0.05
C LYS A 102 -31.92 8.25 0.49
N ASN A 103 -32.03 8.05 1.78
CA ASN A 103 -33.31 8.14 2.46
C ASN A 103 -33.78 9.60 2.37
N VAL A 104 -34.59 9.89 1.35
CA VAL A 104 -35.28 11.17 1.25
C VAL A 104 -36.45 11.10 2.23
N ASP A 105 -36.24 11.62 3.45
CA ASP A 105 -37.31 11.82 4.38
C ASP A 105 -38.33 12.78 3.71
N PRO A 106 -39.60 12.39 3.58
CA PRO A 106 -40.64 13.27 3.01
C PRO A 106 -40.72 14.66 3.63
N THR A 107 -40.29 14.79 4.88
CA THR A 107 -40.29 16.04 5.65
C THR A 107 -39.10 16.95 5.37
N MET A 108 -38.08 16.48 4.66
CA MET A 108 -36.90 17.28 4.32
C MET A 108 -37.23 18.43 3.37
N SER A 109 -36.70 19.61 3.68
CA SER A 109 -36.78 20.78 2.82
C SER A 109 -36.02 20.60 1.52
N GLN A 110 -36.39 21.32 0.47
CA GLN A 110 -35.70 21.26 -0.84
C GLN A 110 -34.21 21.66 -0.74
N ALA A 111 -33.87 22.56 0.19
CA ALA A 111 -32.50 22.98 0.45
C ALA A 111 -31.66 21.86 1.13
N GLU A 112 -32.25 21.07 2.01
CA GLU A 112 -31.61 19.93 2.65
C GLU A 112 -31.38 18.77 1.66
N ARG A 113 -32.35 18.51 0.77
CA ARG A 113 -32.19 17.54 -0.34
C ARG A 113 -31.06 17.95 -1.28
N ALA A 114 -30.92 19.21 -1.62
CA ALA A 114 -29.86 19.73 -2.43
C ALA A 114 -28.47 19.59 -1.77
N ARG A 115 -28.39 19.76 -0.43
CA ARG A 115 -27.15 19.55 0.35
C ARG A 115 -26.72 18.09 0.44
N GLN A 116 -27.64 17.14 0.31
CA GLN A 116 -27.29 15.71 0.30
C GLN A 116 -26.53 15.29 -0.96
N GLY A 117 -26.47 16.12 -2.00
CA GLY A 117 -25.80 15.84 -3.29
C GLY A 117 -26.51 14.74 -4.12
N ALA A 118 -26.09 14.49 -5.32
CA ALA A 118 -26.61 13.42 -6.19
C ALA A 118 -26.29 12.02 -5.61
N PRO A 119 -27.13 10.99 -5.89
CA PRO A 119 -26.78 9.60 -5.60
C PRO A 119 -25.45 9.26 -6.24
N LYS A 120 -24.55 8.65 -5.48
CA LYS A 120 -23.28 8.16 -6.05
C LYS A 120 -23.53 6.81 -6.71
N GLN A 121 -23.06 6.69 -7.95
CA GLN A 121 -23.11 5.45 -8.70
C GLN A 121 -21.67 5.08 -9.08
N GLU A 122 -21.26 3.88 -8.70
CA GLU A 122 -19.91 3.37 -8.94
C GLU A 122 -20.00 1.91 -9.39
N PHE A 123 -19.04 1.48 -10.21
CA PHE A 123 -18.89 0.07 -10.51
C PHE A 123 -18.13 -0.61 -9.38
N VAL A 124 -18.69 -1.71 -8.87
CA VAL A 124 -18.12 -2.45 -7.74
C VAL A 124 -17.76 -3.87 -8.16
N GLN A 125 -16.73 -4.41 -7.50
CA GLN A 125 -16.37 -5.81 -7.56
C GLN A 125 -16.89 -6.52 -6.30
N ALA A 126 -17.80 -7.46 -6.46
CA ALA A 126 -18.29 -8.29 -5.37
C ALA A 126 -17.47 -9.57 -5.24
N SER A 127 -17.00 -9.87 -4.04
CA SER A 127 -16.47 -11.18 -3.66
C SER A 127 -17.59 -12.01 -3.06
N ILE A 128 -17.77 -13.24 -3.56
CA ILE A 128 -18.88 -14.09 -3.18
C ILE A 128 -18.39 -15.16 -2.22
N ILE A 129 -18.89 -15.12 -0.99
CA ILE A 129 -18.55 -16.10 0.04
C ILE A 129 -19.68 -17.07 0.30
N ASP A 130 -19.33 -18.26 0.75
CA ASP A 130 -20.29 -19.20 1.36
C ASP A 130 -20.37 -18.87 2.85
N THR A 131 -21.57 -18.67 3.39
CA THR A 131 -21.77 -18.30 4.79
C THR A 131 -21.96 -19.50 5.71
N THR A 132 -21.74 -20.72 5.22
CA THR A 132 -21.71 -21.94 6.06
C THR A 132 -20.58 -21.81 7.08
N PRO A 133 -20.80 -22.11 8.37
CA PRO A 133 -19.76 -22.00 9.37
C PRO A 133 -18.49 -22.76 9.00
N GLY A 134 -17.35 -22.07 8.98
CA GLY A 134 -16.06 -22.68 8.66
C GLY A 134 -15.79 -22.89 7.18
N ALA A 135 -16.65 -22.38 6.27
CA ALA A 135 -16.45 -22.49 4.82
C ALA A 135 -15.12 -21.86 4.39
N VAL A 136 -14.45 -22.52 3.47
CA VAL A 136 -13.10 -22.15 3.00
C VAL A 136 -13.05 -20.79 2.29
N THR A 137 -14.17 -20.28 1.82
CA THR A 137 -14.29 -18.96 1.18
C THR A 137 -14.40 -17.80 2.16
N ILE A 138 -14.59 -18.07 3.47
CA ILE A 138 -14.65 -17.04 4.50
C ILE A 138 -13.20 -16.65 4.86
N PRO A 139 -12.83 -15.37 4.73
CA PRO A 139 -11.53 -14.89 5.22
C PRO A 139 -11.34 -15.11 6.72
N THR A 140 -10.11 -15.34 7.14
CA THR A 140 -9.75 -15.68 8.53
C THR A 140 -10.00 -14.56 9.54
N ASP A 141 -10.10 -13.32 9.07
CA ASP A 141 -10.30 -12.11 9.87
C ASP A 141 -11.77 -11.64 9.94
N TYR A 142 -12.70 -12.36 9.29
CA TYR A 142 -14.12 -12.03 9.39
C TYR A 142 -14.68 -12.53 10.73
N SER A 143 -15.35 -11.61 11.43
CA SER A 143 -16.07 -11.97 12.66
C SER A 143 -17.29 -12.84 12.35
N GLN A 144 -17.65 -13.73 13.28
CA GLN A 144 -18.83 -14.57 13.12
C GLN A 144 -20.10 -13.72 12.96
N ASP A 145 -20.20 -12.59 13.69
CA ASP A 145 -21.34 -11.68 13.58
C ASP A 145 -21.51 -11.10 12.17
N LEU A 146 -20.38 -10.79 11.49
CA LEU A 146 -20.41 -10.34 10.09
C LEU A 146 -20.90 -11.44 9.15
N VAL A 147 -20.40 -12.67 9.33
CA VAL A 147 -20.81 -13.83 8.52
C VAL A 147 -22.30 -14.13 8.70
N ASP A 148 -22.78 -14.07 9.96
CA ASP A 148 -24.19 -14.30 10.28
C ASP A 148 -25.10 -13.18 9.72
N ALA A 149 -24.64 -11.93 9.73
CA ALA A 149 -25.34 -10.82 9.08
C ALA A 149 -25.42 -11.00 7.55
N LEU A 150 -24.34 -11.48 6.91
CA LEU A 150 -24.30 -11.76 5.46
C LEU A 150 -25.13 -12.99 5.06
N ARG A 151 -25.55 -13.83 6.01
CA ARG A 151 -26.48 -14.93 5.77
C ARG A 151 -27.89 -14.45 5.45
N GLN A 152 -28.24 -13.24 5.89
CA GLN A 152 -29.54 -12.65 5.58
C GLN A 152 -29.65 -12.33 4.07
N PRO A 153 -30.83 -12.50 3.47
CA PRO A 153 -31.03 -12.17 2.06
C PRO A 153 -30.79 -10.70 1.76
N TYR A 154 -30.28 -10.40 0.56
CA TYR A 154 -30.06 -9.03 0.08
C TYR A 154 -29.16 -8.19 0.98
N THR A 155 -28.20 -8.81 1.64
CA THR A 155 -27.22 -8.12 2.48
C THR A 155 -25.85 -8.10 1.83
N VAL A 156 -25.10 -7.01 2.08
CA VAL A 156 -23.74 -6.81 1.61
C VAL A 156 -22.87 -6.22 2.70
N ALA A 157 -21.59 -6.56 2.70
CA ALA A 157 -20.57 -5.81 3.43
C ALA A 157 -19.73 -5.01 2.45
N ILE A 158 -19.23 -3.86 2.88
CA ILE A 158 -18.37 -2.98 2.07
C ILE A 158 -17.02 -2.80 2.74
N ASP A 159 -15.97 -2.62 1.95
CA ASP A 159 -14.67 -2.29 2.51
C ASP A 159 -14.65 -0.85 3.03
N GLU A 160 -13.89 -0.58 4.12
CA GLU A 160 -13.81 0.75 4.72
C GLU A 160 -13.32 1.82 3.72
N THR A 161 -12.47 1.44 2.75
CA THR A 161 -12.00 2.34 1.70
C THR A 161 -13.09 2.69 0.70
N ALA A 162 -14.09 1.84 0.56
CA ALA A 162 -15.23 2.03 -0.34
C ALA A 162 -16.36 2.88 0.28
N VAL A 163 -16.42 3.02 1.60
CA VAL A 163 -17.46 3.80 2.32
C VAL A 163 -17.61 5.20 1.75
N THR A 164 -16.49 5.94 1.62
CA THR A 164 -16.51 7.31 1.11
C THR A 164 -16.81 7.37 -0.39
N LYS A 165 -16.28 6.41 -1.17
CA LYS A 165 -16.54 6.32 -2.62
C LYS A 165 -18.01 6.05 -2.90
N LEU A 166 -18.59 5.07 -2.23
CA LEU A 166 -19.98 4.66 -2.41
C LEU A 166 -20.98 5.61 -1.73
N GLY A 167 -20.52 6.38 -0.73
CA GLY A 167 -21.37 7.31 0.02
C GLY A 167 -22.46 6.62 0.85
N VAL A 168 -22.18 5.43 1.37
CA VAL A 168 -23.08 4.63 2.21
C VAL A 168 -22.42 4.31 3.55
N LYS A 169 -23.26 4.05 4.56
CA LYS A 169 -22.85 3.69 5.92
C LYS A 169 -23.45 2.35 6.31
N LEU A 170 -23.03 1.82 7.44
CA LEU A 170 -23.64 0.64 8.04
C LEU A 170 -25.13 0.88 8.26
N GLY A 171 -25.98 -0.05 7.83
CA GLY A 171 -27.43 0.02 7.90
C GLY A 171 -28.11 0.68 6.71
N ASP A 172 -27.38 1.36 5.83
CA ASP A 172 -27.95 2.02 4.65
C ASP A 172 -28.43 1.01 3.61
N LYS A 173 -29.45 1.42 2.85
CA LYS A 173 -29.89 0.72 1.65
C LYS A 173 -29.16 1.26 0.41
N ALA A 174 -28.89 0.39 -0.51
CA ALA A 174 -28.26 0.70 -1.80
C ALA A 174 -28.90 -0.13 -2.91
N LEU A 175 -28.67 0.25 -4.15
CA LEU A 175 -29.08 -0.55 -5.32
C LEU A 175 -27.84 -1.24 -5.89
N TYR A 176 -27.89 -2.53 -6.00
CA TYR A 176 -26.91 -3.32 -6.73
C TYR A 176 -27.56 -3.87 -8.00
N ASN A 177 -27.11 -3.42 -9.16
CA ASN A 177 -27.73 -3.71 -10.47
C ASN A 177 -29.25 -3.48 -10.49
N GLY A 178 -29.72 -2.40 -9.82
CA GLY A 178 -31.13 -2.04 -9.76
C GLY A 178 -31.95 -2.74 -8.67
N GLN A 179 -31.39 -3.68 -7.92
CA GLN A 179 -32.05 -4.37 -6.81
C GLN A 179 -31.56 -3.85 -5.46
N THR A 180 -32.47 -3.69 -4.51
CA THR A 180 -32.14 -3.14 -3.19
C THR A 180 -31.38 -4.15 -2.35
N VAL A 181 -30.22 -3.70 -1.85
CA VAL A 181 -29.40 -4.43 -0.88
C VAL A 181 -29.19 -3.56 0.37
N THR A 182 -28.92 -4.21 1.52
CA THR A 182 -28.66 -3.53 2.79
C THR A 182 -27.20 -3.73 3.19
N VAL A 183 -26.54 -2.66 3.58
CA VAL A 183 -25.16 -2.69 4.10
C VAL A 183 -25.18 -3.17 5.55
N VAL A 184 -24.74 -4.40 5.82
CA VAL A 184 -24.76 -5.01 7.17
C VAL A 184 -23.40 -5.05 7.83
N GLY A 185 -22.33 -4.74 7.11
CA GLY A 185 -20.99 -4.80 7.66
C GLY A 185 -20.00 -3.92 6.92
N ILE A 186 -18.92 -3.57 7.62
CA ILE A 186 -17.75 -2.90 7.04
C ILE A 186 -16.54 -3.79 7.27
N THR A 187 -15.95 -4.27 6.17
CA THR A 187 -14.69 -5.03 6.21
C THR A 187 -13.50 -4.09 6.25
N ARG A 188 -12.38 -4.54 6.81
CA ARG A 188 -11.18 -3.74 6.95
C ARG A 188 -9.97 -4.45 6.39
N GLY A 189 -9.11 -3.66 5.72
CA GLY A 189 -7.83 -4.16 5.25
C GLY A 189 -7.89 -4.93 3.94
N TYR A 190 -8.90 -4.68 3.10
CA TYR A 190 -9.02 -5.15 1.72
C TYR A 190 -9.05 -3.96 0.75
N PRO A 191 -8.03 -3.09 0.80
CA PRO A 191 -8.04 -1.88 -0.02
C PRO A 191 -8.02 -2.23 -1.49
N ASN A 192 -8.99 -1.74 -2.23
CA ASN A 192 -9.00 -1.78 -3.68
C ASN A 192 -9.07 -0.35 -4.22
N MET A 193 -7.96 0.12 -4.79
CA MET A 193 -7.88 1.49 -5.30
C MET A 193 -8.56 1.64 -6.66
N MET A 194 -8.66 0.55 -7.44
CA MET A 194 -9.24 0.59 -8.79
C MET A 194 -10.76 0.58 -8.75
N GLN A 195 -11.35 -0.31 -7.95
CA GLN A 195 -12.81 -0.48 -7.85
C GLN A 195 -13.20 -0.61 -6.39
N ALA A 196 -14.41 -0.14 -6.05
CA ALA A 196 -14.95 -0.37 -4.73
C ALA A 196 -15.24 -1.87 -4.55
N SER A 197 -14.78 -2.44 -3.45
CA SER A 197 -14.98 -3.86 -3.13
C SER A 197 -16.17 -4.02 -2.19
N ILE A 198 -17.04 -4.99 -2.52
CA ILE A 198 -18.14 -5.42 -1.67
C ILE A 198 -18.07 -6.93 -1.47
N VAL A 199 -18.71 -7.41 -0.42
CA VAL A 199 -18.82 -8.85 -0.13
C VAL A 199 -20.28 -9.21 0.04
N MET A 200 -20.71 -10.32 -0.54
CA MET A 200 -22.05 -10.84 -0.35
C MET A 200 -22.05 -12.37 -0.28
N SER A 201 -23.14 -12.93 0.25
CA SER A 201 -23.31 -14.37 0.25
C SER A 201 -23.68 -14.90 -1.13
N ARG A 202 -23.34 -16.14 -1.38
CA ARG A 202 -23.75 -16.86 -2.61
C ARG A 202 -25.28 -16.91 -2.76
N ASP A 203 -26.00 -16.98 -1.65
CA ASP A 203 -27.46 -16.98 -1.68
C ASP A 203 -28.03 -15.61 -2.06
N THR A 204 -27.44 -14.52 -1.56
CA THR A 204 -27.78 -13.17 -2.00
C THR A 204 -27.54 -13.01 -3.51
N LEU A 205 -26.40 -13.48 -4.04
CA LEU A 205 -26.10 -13.41 -5.47
C LEU A 205 -27.15 -14.18 -6.31
N ARG A 206 -27.56 -15.37 -5.86
CA ARG A 206 -28.61 -16.17 -6.51
C ARG A 206 -29.96 -15.44 -6.53
N MET A 207 -30.33 -14.83 -5.40
CA MET A 207 -31.58 -14.06 -5.29
C MET A 207 -31.57 -12.80 -6.16
N LEU A 208 -30.39 -12.22 -6.40
CA LEU A 208 -30.19 -11.11 -7.34
C LEU A 208 -30.22 -11.57 -8.81
N GLY A 209 -30.43 -12.86 -9.08
CA GLY A 209 -30.51 -13.43 -10.44
C GLY A 209 -29.17 -13.45 -11.20
N GLN A 210 -28.05 -13.32 -10.48
CA GLN A 210 -26.70 -13.21 -11.06
C GLN A 210 -25.82 -14.43 -10.77
N ALA A 211 -26.39 -15.53 -10.28
CA ALA A 211 -25.61 -16.73 -10.01
C ALA A 211 -24.92 -17.23 -11.28
N ASP A 212 -23.61 -17.42 -11.22
CA ASP A 212 -22.86 -18.01 -12.33
C ASP A 212 -23.20 -19.49 -12.45
N THR A 213 -23.94 -19.83 -13.47
CA THR A 213 -24.30 -21.20 -13.86
C THR A 213 -23.44 -21.73 -15.00
N GLY A 214 -22.43 -20.96 -15.40
CA GLY A 214 -21.54 -21.28 -16.51
C GLY A 214 -20.67 -22.52 -16.29
N PRO A 215 -19.98 -22.98 -17.35
CA PRO A 215 -19.06 -24.12 -17.27
C PRO A 215 -17.76 -23.81 -16.51
N ARG A 216 -17.50 -22.55 -16.24
CA ARG A 216 -16.33 -22.05 -15.48
C ARG A 216 -16.79 -21.47 -14.16
N VAL A 217 -15.93 -21.53 -13.17
CA VAL A 217 -16.12 -20.96 -11.82
C VAL A 217 -14.90 -20.13 -11.47
N GLY A 218 -14.97 -19.33 -10.43
CA GLY A 218 -13.83 -18.62 -9.88
C GLY A 218 -12.70 -19.56 -9.43
N PRO A 219 -11.60 -19.01 -8.91
CA PRO A 219 -10.53 -19.81 -8.34
C PRO A 219 -11.06 -20.80 -7.31
N LEU A 220 -10.54 -22.04 -7.31
CA LEU A 220 -10.96 -23.03 -6.33
C LEU A 220 -10.14 -22.87 -5.05
N MET A 221 -10.85 -22.62 -3.96
CA MET A 221 -10.31 -22.56 -2.62
C MET A 221 -10.38 -23.95 -2.01
N ILE A 222 -9.25 -24.48 -1.56
CA ILE A 222 -9.13 -25.84 -1.04
C ILE A 222 -8.67 -25.79 0.40
N LYS A 223 -9.40 -26.50 1.25
CA LYS A 223 -9.04 -26.73 2.65
C LYS A 223 -8.55 -28.16 2.82
N LEU A 224 -7.42 -28.30 3.51
CA LEU A 224 -6.80 -29.58 3.81
C LEU A 224 -7.14 -30.03 5.24
N ARG A 225 -7.05 -31.34 5.46
CA ARG A 225 -7.11 -31.91 6.82
C ARG A 225 -5.89 -31.51 7.65
N ASP A 226 -4.74 -31.46 7.00
CA ASP A 226 -3.46 -31.05 7.60
C ASP A 226 -2.81 -29.98 6.71
N PRO A 227 -2.84 -28.70 7.13
CA PRO A 227 -2.25 -27.59 6.37
C PRO A 227 -0.75 -27.74 6.10
N THR A 228 -0.03 -28.51 6.95
CA THR A 228 1.43 -28.71 6.78
C THR A 228 1.78 -29.46 5.50
N GLN A 229 0.83 -30.18 4.95
CA GLN A 229 0.98 -30.96 3.71
C GLN A 229 0.66 -30.17 2.43
N ALA A 230 0.38 -28.86 2.56
CA ALA A 230 -0.06 -28.05 1.42
C ALA A 230 0.89 -28.10 0.22
N VAL A 231 2.20 -28.04 0.44
CA VAL A 231 3.22 -28.10 -0.65
C VAL A 231 3.14 -29.44 -1.40
N ARG A 232 3.06 -30.56 -0.66
CA ARG A 232 2.98 -31.89 -1.25
C ARG A 232 1.67 -32.10 -2.04
N VAL A 233 0.55 -31.68 -1.44
CA VAL A 233 -0.76 -31.81 -2.06
C VAL A 233 -0.88 -30.90 -3.28
N ALA A 234 -0.34 -29.67 -3.25
CA ALA A 234 -0.31 -28.79 -4.40
C ALA A 234 0.49 -29.39 -5.56
N ALA A 235 1.63 -30.05 -5.28
CA ALA A 235 2.40 -30.77 -6.30
C ALA A 235 1.58 -31.94 -6.91
N GLN A 236 0.88 -32.73 -6.10
CA GLN A 236 0.01 -33.81 -6.57
C GLN A 236 -1.16 -33.28 -7.43
N LEU A 237 -1.79 -32.17 -7.02
CA LEU A 237 -2.84 -31.50 -7.78
C LEU A 237 -2.30 -31.00 -9.13
N ASN A 238 -1.11 -30.44 -9.16
CA ASN A 238 -0.47 -29.98 -10.40
C ASN A 238 -0.19 -31.15 -11.36
N THR A 239 0.27 -32.30 -10.84
CA THR A 239 0.45 -33.51 -11.64
C THR A 239 -0.88 -34.02 -12.18
N LEU A 240 -1.94 -34.04 -11.36
CA LEU A 240 -3.28 -34.44 -11.76
C LEU A 240 -3.88 -33.50 -12.81
N GLY A 241 -3.49 -32.23 -12.76
CA GLY A 241 -3.97 -31.17 -13.65
C GLY A 241 -3.41 -31.19 -15.06
N ASP A 242 -2.28 -31.84 -15.27
CA ASP A 242 -1.62 -31.96 -16.57
C ASP A 242 -1.55 -30.62 -17.35
N GLY A 243 -1.16 -29.54 -16.65
CA GLY A 243 -1.08 -28.20 -17.20
C GLY A 243 -2.41 -27.46 -17.44
N GLN A 244 -3.57 -28.07 -17.15
CA GLN A 244 -4.87 -27.43 -17.31
C GLN A 244 -5.21 -26.46 -16.20
N TRP A 245 -4.54 -26.56 -15.06
CA TRP A 245 -4.60 -25.63 -13.94
C TRP A 245 -3.26 -25.50 -13.25
N LYS A 246 -3.15 -24.52 -12.39
CA LYS A 246 -2.03 -24.36 -11.44
C LYS A 246 -2.60 -24.34 -10.03
N ALA A 247 -2.19 -25.30 -9.22
CA ALA A 247 -2.42 -25.31 -7.79
C ALA A 247 -1.26 -24.62 -7.09
N TRP A 248 -1.57 -23.63 -6.31
CA TRP A 248 -0.64 -22.81 -5.55
C TRP A 248 -0.87 -23.02 -4.05
N THR A 249 0.15 -23.13 -3.27
CA THR A 249 -0.01 -22.88 -1.84
C THR A 249 -0.30 -21.39 -1.61
N ARG A 250 -0.91 -21.05 -0.48
CA ARG A 250 -1.22 -19.65 -0.15
C ARG A 250 0.03 -18.76 -0.18
N GLN A 251 1.17 -19.25 0.36
CA GLN A 251 2.41 -18.50 0.38
C GLN A 251 2.99 -18.32 -1.04
N GLU A 252 3.08 -19.40 -1.82
CA GLU A 252 3.58 -19.32 -3.20
C GLU A 252 2.75 -18.36 -4.07
N LEU A 253 1.42 -18.36 -3.89
CA LEU A 253 0.55 -17.43 -4.62
C LEU A 253 0.77 -15.98 -4.18
N ALA A 254 0.91 -15.74 -2.88
CA ALA A 254 1.19 -14.39 -2.37
C ALA A 254 2.53 -13.86 -2.91
N ASP A 255 3.57 -14.69 -2.91
CA ASP A 255 4.90 -14.33 -3.44
C ASP A 255 4.86 -14.13 -4.96
N ALA A 256 4.16 -14.98 -5.70
CA ALA A 256 3.97 -14.85 -7.15
C ALA A 256 3.18 -13.59 -7.52
N ASN A 257 2.12 -13.27 -6.76
CA ASN A 257 1.34 -12.05 -6.96
C ASN A 257 2.19 -10.79 -6.68
N ALA A 258 2.96 -10.79 -5.59
CA ALA A 258 3.89 -9.71 -5.30
C ALA A 258 4.94 -9.57 -6.42
N GLY A 259 5.50 -10.68 -6.91
CA GLY A 259 6.46 -10.69 -8.03
C GLY A 259 5.86 -10.12 -9.32
N ALA A 260 4.66 -10.54 -9.70
CA ALA A 260 3.97 -10.06 -10.90
C ALA A 260 3.74 -8.53 -10.88
N MET A 261 3.50 -7.94 -9.72
CA MET A 261 3.39 -6.48 -9.59
C MET A 261 4.70 -5.76 -9.97
N PHE A 262 5.84 -6.37 -9.72
CA PHE A 262 7.15 -5.82 -10.13
C PHE A 262 7.42 -6.05 -11.61
N GLU A 263 6.91 -7.13 -12.21
CA GLU A 263 7.11 -7.47 -13.62
C GLU A 263 6.20 -6.65 -14.56
N GLU A 264 5.00 -6.29 -14.16
CA GLU A 264 4.09 -5.41 -14.93
C GLU A 264 4.54 -3.93 -15.01
N GLY A 265 5.75 -3.67 -14.66
CA GLY A 265 6.71 -2.61 -15.02
C GLY A 265 6.27 -1.15 -14.98
N ILE A 266 5.08 -0.77 -15.37
CA ILE A 266 4.71 0.65 -15.53
C ILE A 266 4.65 1.36 -14.18
N LEU A 267 4.01 0.77 -13.18
CA LEU A 267 3.93 1.36 -11.83
C LEU A 267 5.31 1.45 -11.18
N VAL A 268 6.13 0.41 -11.34
CA VAL A 268 7.51 0.38 -10.83
C VAL A 268 8.36 1.46 -11.49
N ILE A 269 8.22 1.66 -12.80
CA ILE A 269 8.95 2.70 -13.54
C ILE A 269 8.52 4.09 -13.08
N ILE A 270 7.22 4.35 -12.94
CA ILE A 270 6.70 5.65 -12.52
C ILE A 270 7.14 5.95 -11.07
N ILE A 271 6.91 5.03 -10.16
CA ILE A 271 7.23 5.22 -8.73
C ILE A 271 8.76 5.26 -8.53
N GLY A 272 9.48 4.35 -9.17
CA GLY A 272 10.95 4.34 -9.15
C GLY A 272 11.53 5.62 -9.74
N GLY A 273 10.98 6.11 -10.85
CA GLY A 273 11.34 7.40 -11.45
C GLY A 273 11.13 8.56 -10.47
N CYS A 274 9.98 8.62 -9.79
CA CYS A 274 9.70 9.63 -8.77
C CYS A 274 10.69 9.58 -7.60
N VAL A 275 11.02 8.37 -7.12
CA VAL A 275 12.00 8.16 -6.05
C VAL A 275 13.38 8.64 -6.46
N VAL A 276 13.84 8.27 -7.66
CA VAL A 276 15.15 8.68 -8.20
C VAL A 276 15.20 10.20 -8.37
N LEU A 277 14.20 10.81 -9.00
CA LEU A 277 14.13 12.26 -9.19
C LEU A 277 14.10 13.00 -7.83
N GLY A 278 13.28 12.56 -6.89
CA GLY A 278 13.22 13.13 -5.55
C GLY A 278 14.56 13.04 -4.83
N THR A 279 15.27 11.93 -4.96
CA THR A 279 16.60 11.74 -4.39
C THR A 279 17.63 12.69 -5.03
N ILE A 280 17.64 12.81 -6.36
CA ILE A 280 18.55 13.71 -7.09
C ILE A 280 18.30 15.17 -6.66
N ILE A 281 17.05 15.61 -6.60
CA ILE A 281 16.67 16.96 -6.17
C ILE A 281 17.12 17.18 -4.71
N GLY A 282 16.86 16.24 -3.83
CA GLY A 282 17.28 16.30 -2.42
C GLY A 282 18.80 16.45 -2.26
N VAL A 283 19.58 15.63 -2.98
CA VAL A 283 21.04 15.71 -3.00
C VAL A 283 21.52 17.07 -3.52
N ALA A 284 20.99 17.52 -4.67
CA ALA A 284 21.43 18.76 -5.32
C ALA A 284 21.18 19.99 -4.43
N ILE A 285 19.96 20.11 -3.87
CA ILE A 285 19.61 21.25 -3.00
C ILE A 285 20.39 21.19 -1.70
N THR A 286 20.52 20.00 -1.08
CA THR A 286 21.28 19.85 0.17
C THR A 286 22.75 20.22 -0.04
N TRP A 287 23.36 19.72 -1.12
CA TRP A 287 24.74 20.07 -1.48
C TRP A 287 24.93 21.57 -1.71
N GLN A 288 24.03 22.19 -2.51
CA GLN A 288 24.09 23.62 -2.80
C GLN A 288 23.92 24.47 -1.53
N THR A 289 23.01 24.08 -0.63
CA THR A 289 22.76 24.80 0.62
C THR A 289 23.94 24.68 1.59
N LEU A 290 24.47 23.47 1.78
CA LEU A 290 25.65 23.24 2.62
C LEU A 290 26.88 23.98 2.06
N ARG A 291 27.06 23.96 0.73
CA ARG A 291 28.11 24.75 0.06
C ARG A 291 27.94 26.24 0.34
N GLY A 292 26.73 26.77 0.22
CA GLY A 292 26.45 28.19 0.54
C GLY A 292 26.74 28.54 2.00
N ALA A 293 26.37 27.67 2.93
CA ALA A 293 26.66 27.87 4.37
C ALA A 293 28.16 27.85 4.68
N ILE A 294 28.93 26.94 4.07
CA ILE A 294 30.39 26.88 4.21
C ILE A 294 31.04 28.13 3.60
N MET A 295 30.60 28.55 2.41
CA MET A 295 31.13 29.77 1.77
C MET A 295 30.83 31.04 2.57
N ALA A 296 29.69 31.13 3.22
CA ALA A 296 29.36 32.27 4.08
C ALA A 296 30.27 32.37 5.31
N ASN A 297 30.77 31.26 5.83
CA ASN A 297 31.64 31.16 6.99
C ASN A 297 33.12 30.92 6.62
N ILE A 298 33.49 31.16 5.36
CA ILE A 298 34.81 30.80 4.82
C ILE A 298 35.94 31.54 5.55
N LYS A 299 35.70 32.77 6.01
CA LYS A 299 36.69 33.58 6.78
C LYS A 299 36.95 32.93 8.15
N GLU A 300 35.96 32.38 8.81
CA GLU A 300 36.11 31.67 10.08
C GLU A 300 36.89 30.36 9.89
N PHE A 301 36.60 29.62 8.84
CA PHE A 301 37.35 28.40 8.48
C PHE A 301 38.80 28.74 8.10
N ALA A 302 39.03 29.87 7.40
CA ALA A 302 40.37 30.32 7.06
C ALA A 302 41.17 30.73 8.32
N SER A 303 40.56 31.43 9.29
CA SER A 303 41.21 31.80 10.54
C SER A 303 41.56 30.58 11.40
N LEU A 304 40.71 29.59 11.49
CA LEU A 304 40.99 28.31 12.16
C LEU A 304 42.17 27.58 11.51
N ARG A 305 42.27 27.61 10.16
CA ARG A 305 43.42 27.04 9.43
C ARG A 305 44.71 27.82 9.73
N ALA A 306 44.63 29.13 9.80
CA ALA A 306 45.81 29.99 10.16
C ALA A 306 46.30 29.71 11.58
N LEU A 307 45.41 29.34 12.50
CA LEU A 307 45.72 28.90 13.86
C LEU A 307 46.22 27.43 13.95
N GLY A 308 46.40 26.74 12.80
CA GLY A 308 47.00 25.41 12.75
C GLY A 308 46.00 24.27 12.86
N VAL A 309 44.69 24.54 12.77
CA VAL A 309 43.64 23.46 12.75
C VAL A 309 43.77 22.68 11.44
N GLY A 310 44.00 21.38 11.55
CA GLY A 310 44.15 20.48 10.40
C GLY A 310 42.85 20.26 9.65
N MET A 311 42.96 19.96 8.35
CA MET A 311 41.80 19.66 7.49
C MET A 311 40.91 18.51 8.01
N GLY A 312 41.49 17.52 8.73
CA GLY A 312 40.75 16.45 9.35
C GLY A 312 39.74 16.92 10.41
N SER A 313 40.11 17.91 11.21
CA SER A 313 39.25 18.51 12.22
C SER A 313 38.09 19.32 11.58
N LEU A 314 38.38 20.05 10.50
CA LEU A 314 37.35 20.76 9.72
C LEU A 314 36.39 19.80 9.07
N ASN A 315 36.87 18.70 8.46
CA ASN A 315 36.04 17.66 7.91
C ASN A 315 35.08 17.07 8.97
N ARG A 316 35.59 16.85 10.20
CA ARG A 316 34.78 16.29 11.29
C ARG A 316 33.64 17.25 11.70
N ILE A 317 33.91 18.55 11.78
CA ILE A 317 32.90 19.58 12.11
C ILE A 317 31.81 19.61 11.04
N VAL A 318 32.20 19.64 9.76
CA VAL A 318 31.22 19.65 8.66
C VAL A 318 30.43 18.36 8.59
N MET A 319 31.06 17.21 8.83
CA MET A 319 30.37 15.92 8.89
C MET A 319 29.34 15.86 10.02
N GLU A 320 29.72 16.35 11.21
CA GLU A 320 28.82 16.42 12.35
C GLU A 320 27.65 17.36 12.09
N LEU A 321 27.91 18.53 11.47
CA LEU A 321 26.88 19.47 11.05
C LEU A 321 25.91 18.82 10.03
N SER A 322 26.44 18.14 9.00
CA SER A 322 25.66 17.44 7.99
C SER A 322 24.83 16.31 8.58
N PHE A 323 25.38 15.61 9.57
CA PHE A 323 24.66 14.58 10.32
C PHE A 323 23.43 15.17 11.04
N TRP A 324 23.60 16.29 11.76
CA TRP A 324 22.49 16.94 12.45
C TRP A 324 21.45 17.51 11.49
N VAL A 325 21.87 18.11 10.38
CA VAL A 325 20.96 18.57 9.30
C VAL A 325 20.18 17.38 8.73
N GLY A 326 20.87 16.26 8.47
CA GLY A 326 20.25 15.02 8.02
C GLY A 326 19.21 14.48 9.01
N LEU A 327 19.56 14.43 10.30
CA LEU A 327 18.66 13.92 11.34
C LEU A 327 17.38 14.76 11.47
N VAL A 328 17.53 16.09 11.50
CA VAL A 328 16.39 17.02 11.55
C VAL A 328 15.56 16.92 10.28
N GLY A 329 16.21 16.79 9.10
CA GLY A 329 15.55 16.59 7.82
C GLY A 329 14.73 15.31 7.78
N VAL A 330 15.27 14.19 8.30
CA VAL A 330 14.55 12.91 8.42
C VAL A 330 13.36 13.03 9.37
N ALA A 331 13.53 13.64 10.55
CA ALA A 331 12.43 13.84 11.48
C ALA A 331 11.29 14.66 10.85
N ALA A 332 11.64 15.74 10.12
CA ALA A 332 10.68 16.55 9.39
C ALA A 332 10.01 15.75 8.24
N ALA A 333 10.77 14.93 7.49
CA ALA A 333 10.24 14.06 6.44
C ALA A 333 9.21 13.07 6.99
N ILE A 334 9.53 12.39 8.09
CA ILE A 334 8.63 11.44 8.75
C ILE A 334 7.37 12.18 9.24
N GLY A 335 7.53 13.33 9.92
CA GLY A 335 6.39 14.11 10.40
C GLY A 335 5.45 14.56 9.28
N LEU A 336 5.99 15.06 8.16
CA LEU A 336 5.22 15.44 6.98
C LEU A 336 4.54 14.22 6.33
N THR A 337 5.26 13.08 6.26
CA THR A 337 4.69 11.85 5.68
C THR A 337 3.53 11.32 6.52
N LEU A 338 3.63 11.35 7.85
CA LEU A 338 2.54 10.95 8.74
C LEU A 338 1.33 11.89 8.58
N LEU A 339 1.57 13.20 8.43
CA LEU A 339 0.49 14.16 8.16
C LEU A 339 -0.21 13.86 6.83
N VAL A 340 0.57 13.62 5.76
CA VAL A 340 0.04 13.23 4.46
C VAL A 340 -0.71 11.89 4.54
N GLN A 341 -0.21 10.93 5.31
CA GLN A 341 -0.89 9.65 5.55
C GLN A 341 -2.25 9.85 6.21
N MET A 342 -2.36 10.71 7.22
CA MET A 342 -3.65 11.02 7.87
C MET A 342 -4.64 11.64 6.88
N LEU A 343 -4.20 12.57 6.03
CA LEU A 343 -5.03 13.18 4.99
C LEU A 343 -5.41 12.18 3.90
N ALA A 344 -4.51 11.29 3.52
CA ALA A 344 -4.73 10.24 2.53
C ALA A 344 -5.77 9.22 3.02
N MET A 345 -5.70 8.81 4.28
CA MET A 345 -6.68 7.90 4.89
C MET A 345 -8.10 8.50 4.87
N ALA A 346 -8.24 9.80 5.09
CA ALA A 346 -9.54 10.48 4.98
C ALA A 346 -10.14 10.41 3.57
N ASN A 347 -9.31 10.19 2.53
CA ASN A 347 -9.69 10.04 1.13
C ASN A 347 -9.59 8.58 0.63
N ALA A 348 -9.57 7.61 1.53
CA ALA A 348 -9.47 6.18 1.21
C ALA A 348 -8.20 5.77 0.43
N VAL A 349 -7.11 6.55 0.54
CA VAL A 349 -5.80 6.19 -0.01
C VAL A 349 -4.94 5.62 1.11
N ILE A 350 -4.46 4.39 0.93
CA ILE A 350 -3.65 3.70 1.93
C ILE A 350 -2.17 3.91 1.63
N ILE A 351 -1.48 4.55 2.55
CA ILE A 351 -0.02 4.67 2.56
C ILE A 351 0.50 3.74 3.65
N ALA A 352 1.15 2.66 3.24
CA ALA A 352 1.75 1.72 4.18
C ALA A 352 3.19 2.14 4.50
N LEU A 353 3.47 2.40 5.77
CA LEU A 353 4.78 2.83 6.26
C LEU A 353 5.35 1.77 7.22
N PRO A 354 5.86 0.63 6.72
CA PRO A 354 6.49 -0.34 7.58
C PRO A 354 7.74 0.27 8.25
N PRO A 355 8.05 -0.08 9.52
CA PRO A 355 9.20 0.48 10.24
C PRO A 355 10.53 0.31 9.50
N VAL A 356 10.70 -0.80 8.79
CA VAL A 356 11.89 -1.08 7.97
C VAL A 356 12.09 -0.02 6.88
N LEU A 357 11.00 0.41 6.21
CA LEU A 357 11.05 1.47 5.21
C LEU A 357 11.55 2.80 5.81
N LEU A 358 11.04 3.16 6.98
CA LEU A 358 11.45 4.39 7.68
C LEU A 358 12.94 4.37 8.02
N ILE A 359 13.46 3.22 8.46
CA ILE A 359 14.89 3.04 8.78
C ILE A 359 15.74 3.14 7.51
N ILE A 360 15.37 2.45 6.43
CA ILE A 360 16.14 2.45 5.18
C ILE A 360 16.16 3.84 4.55
N VAL A 361 15.00 4.47 4.39
CA VAL A 361 14.90 5.80 3.77
C VAL A 361 15.51 6.86 4.68
N GLY A 362 15.24 6.82 5.99
CA GLY A 362 15.81 7.74 6.96
C GLY A 362 17.34 7.63 7.01
N GLY A 363 17.89 6.42 7.09
CA GLY A 363 19.33 6.17 7.01
C GLY A 363 19.93 6.66 5.70
N GLY A 364 19.28 6.39 4.57
CA GLY A 364 19.69 6.87 3.25
C GLY A 364 19.77 8.39 3.17
N LEU A 365 18.77 9.11 3.69
CA LEU A 365 18.74 10.57 3.72
C LEU A 365 19.87 11.16 4.59
N VAL A 366 20.18 10.55 5.73
CA VAL A 366 21.32 10.97 6.55
C VAL A 366 22.63 10.75 5.80
N VAL A 367 22.81 9.62 5.14
CA VAL A 367 23.99 9.34 4.30
C VAL A 367 24.11 10.37 3.17
N ILE A 368 23.01 10.71 2.51
CA ILE A 368 22.95 11.74 1.46
C ILE A 368 23.39 13.09 2.03
N ALA A 369 22.90 13.48 3.20
CA ALA A 369 23.30 14.74 3.85
C ALA A 369 24.80 14.75 4.15
N MET A 370 25.35 13.65 4.67
CA MET A 370 26.78 13.52 4.96
C MET A 370 27.64 13.56 3.70
N LEU A 371 27.26 12.87 2.64
CA LEU A 371 27.95 12.93 1.34
C LEU A 371 27.89 14.32 0.73
N SER A 372 26.76 15.02 0.81
CA SER A 372 26.60 16.40 0.35
C SER A 372 27.54 17.34 1.12
N GLY A 373 27.72 17.13 2.43
CA GLY A 373 28.68 17.86 3.26
C GLY A 373 30.12 17.63 2.82
N LEU A 374 30.51 16.37 2.58
CA LEU A 374 31.84 16.03 2.07
C LEU A 374 32.14 16.67 0.71
N LEU A 375 31.20 16.61 -0.22
CA LEU A 375 31.33 17.24 -1.55
C LEU A 375 31.49 18.75 -1.44
N SER A 376 30.85 19.39 -0.46
CA SER A 376 30.94 20.83 -0.23
C SER A 376 32.35 21.28 0.28
N LEU A 377 33.05 20.38 0.96
CA LEU A 377 34.41 20.61 1.43
C LEU A 377 35.46 20.59 0.31
N GLY A 378 35.17 20.00 -0.84
CA GLY A 378 36.08 20.01 -1.99
C GLY A 378 36.53 21.41 -2.42
N ILE A 379 35.70 22.40 -2.17
CA ILE A 379 35.98 23.81 -2.47
C ILE A 379 37.01 24.39 -1.54
N LEU A 380 36.93 24.08 -0.24
CA LEU A 380 37.93 24.54 0.75
C LEU A 380 39.32 23.94 0.48
N LYS A 381 39.41 22.77 -0.13
CA LYS A 381 40.66 22.10 -0.42
C LYS A 381 41.43 22.77 -1.56
N ASN A 382 40.71 23.39 -2.50
CA ASN A 382 41.28 24.05 -3.68
C ASN A 382 41.53 25.56 -3.51
N SER A 383 41.05 26.19 -2.41
CA SER A 383 41.26 27.59 -2.14
C SER A 383 42.53 27.78 -1.28
N GLN A 384 43.45 28.63 -1.74
CA GLN A 384 44.64 28.99 -0.95
C GLN A 384 44.23 29.93 0.19
N PRO A 385 44.74 29.71 1.44
CA PRO A 385 44.40 30.56 2.58
C PRO A 385 44.70 32.04 2.40
N ALA A 386 45.71 32.38 1.58
CA ALA A 386 46.12 33.75 1.28
C ALA A 386 45.08 34.51 0.41
N ASP A 387 44.36 33.83 -0.48
CA ASP A 387 43.35 34.44 -1.37
C ASP A 387 42.00 34.68 -0.64
N LEU A 388 41.80 34.04 0.51
CA LEU A 388 40.54 34.12 1.28
C LEU A 388 40.57 35.22 2.35
N LEU A 389 41.75 35.76 2.67
CA LEU A 389 41.93 36.84 3.66
C LEU A 389 42.08 38.24 3.01
N ARG A 390 42.08 38.30 1.70
CA ARG A 390 42.12 39.51 0.91
C ARG A 390 40.68 39.93 0.54
#